data_56be19ce4b0df6933ee99f43d03c9058
#
_entry.id   56be19ce4b0df6933ee99f43d03c9058
#
_cell.length_a   1.000
_cell.length_b   1.000
_cell.length_c   1.000
_cell.angle_alpha   90.00
_cell.angle_beta   90.00
_cell.angle_gamma   90.00
#
_symmetry.space_group_name_H-M   'P 1'
#
loop_
_entity.id
_entity.type
_entity.pdbx_description
1 polymer ?
#
loop_
_entity_poly.entity_id
_entity_poly.type
_entity_poly.pdbx_seq_one_letter_code
_entity_poly.pdbx_strand_id
1 'polypeptide(L)'
;MNILHVLDHSVPLFSGYSFRSRSIIHAQRALGLNPVVLTSPKHRASTDSMEDIEGIRYHRTGALAEDGAGAIPFVGELKQMLCMARRIEQVARQEKSDLIHSHSPLLNGLPALWVATRLKIPLVYEARAFWEDAAVDHGTFAEDSFRYRVSHGLETFLFKHTDHAVTICEAMRQDLQKRGVAIDDVSVVPNGVNIDEFQPIKRCKTLADKLGLNGGPVFGFVGSFYRYEGLRFIVESFPKIRAQIPNATLLLVGGGEEEQALKELAREQSGVHFTGRVPHQHVMDYYSLVDIFVCPRLRMRLTELVTPLKPLEGMAMGKAILASDVGGHKELIDDGRTGCLFAAESVDDLVSQSVRLANDPALRAKLGDAGRRFVVEERSWEKLSRRYLQLYSNALNAQREKALASVPVSEK
;
A
#
# COMPACT_ATOMS: atom_id res chain seq x y z
N MET A 1 4.33 -8.84 -24.36
CA MET A 1 3.16 -7.99 -24.07
C MET A 1 3.65 -6.70 -23.44
N ASN A 2 3.32 -5.58 -24.06
CA ASN A 2 3.70 -4.24 -23.62
C ASN A 2 2.60 -3.69 -22.71
N ILE A 3 2.94 -3.38 -21.46
CA ILE A 3 1.99 -2.92 -20.45
C ILE A 3 2.34 -1.51 -20.03
N LEU A 4 1.41 -0.58 -20.22
CA LEU A 4 1.56 0.78 -19.72
C LEU A 4 0.98 0.90 -18.31
N HIS A 5 1.86 0.98 -17.30
CA HIS A 5 1.46 1.30 -15.94
C HIS A 5 1.30 2.81 -15.75
N VAL A 6 0.09 3.24 -15.38
CA VAL A 6 -0.21 4.64 -15.04
C VAL A 6 -0.25 4.78 -13.53
N LEU A 7 0.71 5.53 -12.98
CA LEU A 7 0.94 5.69 -11.54
C LEU A 7 0.74 7.14 -11.08
N ASP A 8 0.30 7.34 -9.84
CA ASP A 8 0.26 8.67 -9.23
C ASP A 8 1.68 9.20 -8.99
N HIS A 9 2.51 8.38 -8.37
CA HIS A 9 3.95 8.63 -8.15
C HIS A 9 4.72 7.32 -8.13
N SER A 10 6.05 7.39 -8.19
CA SER A 10 6.92 6.21 -8.20
C SER A 10 8.27 6.52 -7.57
N VAL A 11 9.19 5.57 -7.63
CA VAL A 11 10.61 5.82 -7.27
C VAL A 11 11.15 7.05 -8.01
N PRO A 12 12.01 7.87 -7.36
CA PRO A 12 12.69 7.65 -6.09
C PRO A 12 11.90 8.08 -4.84
N LEU A 13 10.60 8.38 -4.95
CA LEU A 13 9.77 8.65 -3.78
C LEU A 13 9.48 7.36 -3.02
N PHE A 14 9.91 7.27 -1.77
CA PHE A 14 9.71 6.11 -0.91
C PHE A 14 8.34 6.18 -0.21
N SER A 15 7.42 5.35 -0.65
CA SER A 15 6.08 5.17 -0.06
C SER A 15 5.63 3.73 -0.27
N GLY A 16 4.64 3.26 0.48
CA GLY A 16 4.04 1.93 0.26
C GLY A 16 3.50 1.77 -1.17
N TYR A 17 2.98 2.87 -1.75
CA TYR A 17 2.53 2.92 -3.14
C TYR A 17 3.68 2.67 -4.12
N SER A 18 4.82 3.35 -3.95
CA SER A 18 5.99 3.23 -4.81
C SER A 18 6.64 1.85 -4.69
N PHE A 19 6.76 1.31 -3.48
CA PHE A 19 7.32 -0.02 -3.23
C PHE A 19 6.47 -1.11 -3.88
N ARG A 20 5.15 -1.08 -3.68
CA ARG A 20 4.25 -2.03 -4.34
C ARG A 20 4.36 -1.94 -5.86
N SER A 21 4.33 -0.74 -6.43
CA SER A 21 4.43 -0.53 -7.89
C SER A 21 5.73 -1.07 -8.44
N ARG A 22 6.86 -0.71 -7.82
CA ARG A 22 8.20 -1.19 -8.21
C ARG A 22 8.26 -2.71 -8.17
N SER A 23 7.78 -3.33 -7.10
CA SER A 23 7.82 -4.79 -6.95
C SER A 23 6.98 -5.52 -7.99
N ILE A 24 5.76 -5.03 -8.28
CA ILE A 24 4.90 -5.58 -9.34
C ILE A 24 5.60 -5.48 -10.70
N ILE A 25 6.13 -4.31 -11.05
CA ILE A 25 6.75 -4.04 -12.35
C ILE A 25 7.98 -4.93 -12.55
N HIS A 26 8.85 -5.05 -11.54
CA HIS A 26 10.03 -5.93 -11.62
C HIS A 26 9.65 -7.40 -11.73
N ALA A 27 8.68 -7.86 -10.96
CA ALA A 27 8.22 -9.24 -11.03
C ALA A 27 7.55 -9.55 -12.38
N GLN A 28 6.78 -8.63 -12.96
CA GLN A 28 6.22 -8.76 -14.30
C GLN A 28 7.31 -8.84 -15.38
N ARG A 29 8.35 -8.02 -15.27
CA ARG A 29 9.51 -8.10 -16.17
C ARG A 29 10.21 -9.46 -16.08
N ALA A 30 10.39 -9.98 -14.87
CA ALA A 30 10.96 -11.31 -14.66
C ALA A 30 10.09 -12.43 -15.27
N LEU A 31 8.78 -12.21 -15.41
CA LEU A 31 7.85 -13.11 -16.08
C LEU A 31 7.80 -12.92 -17.62
N GLY A 32 8.68 -12.10 -18.20
CA GLY A 32 8.78 -11.87 -19.65
C GLY A 32 7.77 -10.84 -20.20
N LEU A 33 7.12 -10.06 -19.33
CA LEU A 33 6.33 -8.91 -19.74
C LEU A 33 7.23 -7.69 -19.98
N ASN A 34 6.77 -6.73 -20.77
CA ASN A 34 7.47 -5.48 -21.02
C ASN A 34 6.72 -4.31 -20.37
N PRO A 35 6.89 -4.06 -19.07
CA PRO A 35 6.25 -2.95 -18.39
C PRO A 35 6.94 -1.63 -18.71
N VAL A 36 6.15 -0.61 -18.99
CA VAL A 36 6.53 0.79 -19.12
C VAL A 36 5.72 1.60 -18.12
N VAL A 37 6.30 2.63 -17.54
CA VAL A 37 5.65 3.43 -16.50
C VAL A 37 5.40 4.85 -16.98
N LEU A 38 4.23 5.39 -16.66
CA LEU A 38 3.91 6.80 -16.76
C LEU A 38 3.46 7.30 -15.38
N THR A 39 4.07 8.39 -14.88
CA THR A 39 3.65 9.02 -13.63
C THR A 39 2.82 10.28 -13.86
N SER A 40 1.93 10.56 -12.91
CA SER A 40 1.09 11.76 -12.91
C SER A 40 1.89 13.05 -12.63
N PRO A 41 1.31 14.25 -12.84
CA PRO A 41 1.94 15.53 -12.49
C PRO A 41 2.25 15.70 -10.99
N LYS A 42 1.71 14.87 -10.12
CA LYS A 42 2.04 14.87 -8.69
C LYS A 42 3.43 14.33 -8.39
N HIS A 43 4.03 13.57 -9.31
CA HIS A 43 5.40 13.13 -9.18
C HIS A 43 6.36 14.30 -9.47
N ARG A 44 6.86 14.94 -8.42
CA ARG A 44 7.76 16.12 -8.51
C ARG A 44 9.22 15.79 -8.24
N ALA A 45 9.58 14.50 -8.14
CA ALA A 45 10.93 14.08 -7.78
C ALA A 45 11.92 14.10 -8.95
N SER A 46 11.45 14.27 -10.18
CA SER A 46 12.28 14.37 -11.38
C SER A 46 11.82 15.50 -12.29
N THR A 47 12.76 16.15 -12.94
CA THR A 47 12.53 17.17 -13.98
C THR A 47 12.58 16.58 -15.39
N ASP A 48 13.13 15.38 -15.54
CA ASP A 48 13.26 14.71 -16.82
C ASP A 48 11.92 14.18 -17.31
N SER A 49 11.67 14.25 -18.61
CA SER A 49 10.44 13.72 -19.21
C SER A 49 10.45 12.19 -19.35
N MET A 50 11.63 11.57 -19.24
CA MET A 50 11.85 10.13 -19.33
C MET A 50 13.13 9.74 -18.58
N GLU A 51 13.08 8.64 -17.84
CA GLU A 51 14.19 8.07 -17.08
C GLU A 51 14.23 6.55 -17.28
N ASP A 52 15.42 5.97 -17.24
CA ASP A 52 15.59 4.51 -17.08
C ASP A 52 16.03 4.23 -15.64
N ILE A 53 15.20 3.53 -14.88
CA ILE A 53 15.49 3.16 -13.49
C ILE A 53 15.47 1.64 -13.40
N GLU A 54 16.61 1.04 -13.08
CA GLU A 54 16.78 -0.41 -12.95
C GLU A 54 16.35 -1.17 -14.23
N GLY A 55 16.54 -0.54 -15.40
CA GLY A 55 16.19 -1.06 -16.71
C GLY A 55 14.69 -1.03 -17.02
N ILE A 56 13.90 -0.29 -16.26
CA ILE A 56 12.49 0.02 -16.53
C ILE A 56 12.39 1.46 -17.03
N ARG A 57 11.66 1.67 -18.11
CA ARG A 57 11.43 3.00 -18.68
C ARG A 57 10.30 3.71 -17.95
N TYR A 58 10.61 4.88 -17.39
CA TYR A 58 9.67 5.77 -16.70
C TYR A 58 9.46 7.04 -17.52
N HIS A 59 8.27 7.23 -18.03
CA HIS A 59 7.82 8.51 -18.57
C HIS A 59 7.27 9.37 -17.44
N ARG A 60 7.61 10.67 -17.46
CA ARG A 60 7.16 11.64 -16.47
C ARG A 60 6.25 12.66 -17.15
N THR A 61 5.12 12.97 -16.52
CA THR A 61 4.20 13.97 -17.08
C THR A 61 4.68 15.39 -16.82
N GLY A 62 5.52 15.59 -15.82
CA GLY A 62 5.95 16.93 -15.37
C GLY A 62 4.90 17.62 -14.50
N ALA A 63 5.32 18.60 -13.71
CA ALA A 63 4.43 19.38 -12.86
C ALA A 63 3.51 20.27 -13.71
N LEU A 64 2.25 20.38 -13.33
CA LEU A 64 1.36 21.39 -13.88
C LEU A 64 1.75 22.78 -13.36
N ALA A 65 1.66 23.80 -14.20
CA ALA A 65 1.85 25.19 -13.77
C ALA A 65 0.81 25.55 -12.70
N GLU A 66 1.26 26.22 -11.64
CA GLU A 66 0.39 26.77 -10.59
C GLU A 66 -0.23 28.09 -11.10
N ASP A 67 -1.37 27.99 -11.73
CA ASP A 67 -2.05 29.14 -12.36
C ASP A 67 -3.31 29.62 -11.61
N GLY A 68 -3.30 29.52 -10.28
CA GLY A 68 -4.39 30.03 -9.43
C GLY A 68 -5.74 29.29 -9.55
N ALA A 69 -5.82 28.27 -10.41
CA ALA A 69 -7.06 27.50 -10.63
C ALA A 69 -7.48 26.65 -9.41
N GLY A 70 -6.65 26.59 -8.37
CA GLY A 70 -6.98 25.88 -7.12
C GLY A 70 -8.11 26.49 -6.30
N ALA A 71 -8.55 27.70 -6.63
CA ALA A 71 -9.66 28.38 -5.96
C ALA A 71 -11.06 27.86 -6.37
N ILE A 72 -11.15 27.20 -7.55
CA ILE A 72 -12.43 26.68 -8.06
C ILE A 72 -12.45 25.17 -7.90
N PRO A 73 -13.41 24.59 -7.14
CA PRO A 73 -13.53 23.16 -6.96
C PRO A 73 -13.59 22.41 -8.31
N PHE A 74 -12.90 21.27 -8.40
CA PHE A 74 -12.82 20.37 -9.55
C PHE A 74 -12.07 20.89 -10.80
N VAL A 75 -11.70 22.17 -10.89
CA VAL A 75 -10.99 22.69 -12.08
C VAL A 75 -9.55 22.17 -12.13
N GLY A 76 -8.87 22.10 -11.00
CA GLY A 76 -7.53 21.54 -10.90
C GLY A 76 -7.49 20.06 -11.26
N GLU A 77 -8.43 19.29 -10.74
CA GLU A 77 -8.59 17.86 -11.03
C GLU A 77 -8.89 17.62 -12.52
N LEU A 78 -9.77 18.43 -13.13
CA LEU A 78 -10.07 18.34 -14.56
C LEU A 78 -8.84 18.64 -15.43
N LYS A 79 -8.08 19.70 -15.10
CA LYS A 79 -6.81 20.02 -15.78
C LYS A 79 -5.82 18.86 -15.68
N GLN A 80 -5.67 18.28 -14.50
CA GLN A 80 -4.82 17.11 -14.29
C GLN A 80 -5.27 15.94 -15.16
N MET A 81 -6.57 15.62 -15.17
CA MET A 81 -7.12 14.52 -15.99
C MET A 81 -6.92 14.75 -17.49
N LEU A 82 -7.11 15.97 -17.99
CA LEU A 82 -6.87 16.28 -19.41
C LEU A 82 -5.39 16.18 -19.79
N CYS A 83 -4.50 16.64 -18.92
CA CYS A 83 -3.06 16.48 -19.10
C CYS A 83 -2.67 15.00 -19.12
N MET A 84 -3.16 14.21 -18.15
CA MET A 84 -2.93 12.78 -18.07
C MET A 84 -3.45 12.05 -19.31
N ALA A 85 -4.66 12.35 -19.79
CA ALA A 85 -5.24 11.71 -20.97
C ALA A 85 -4.34 11.90 -22.20
N ARG A 86 -3.87 13.14 -22.45
CA ARG A 86 -2.95 13.43 -23.56
C ARG A 86 -1.64 12.65 -23.43
N ARG A 87 -1.09 12.60 -22.22
CA ARG A 87 0.19 11.95 -21.99
C ARG A 87 0.07 10.43 -22.04
N ILE A 88 -1.01 9.84 -21.52
CA ILE A 88 -1.31 8.40 -21.63
C ILE A 88 -1.43 8.02 -23.10
N GLU A 89 -2.20 8.76 -23.93
CA GLU A 89 -2.36 8.46 -25.36
C GLU A 89 -1.02 8.53 -26.09
N GLN A 90 -0.21 9.57 -25.82
CA GLN A 90 1.11 9.72 -26.43
C GLN A 90 2.01 8.54 -26.12
N VAL A 91 2.16 8.17 -24.83
CA VAL A 91 3.05 7.10 -24.39
C VAL A 91 2.54 5.74 -24.86
N ALA A 92 1.22 5.49 -24.77
CA ALA A 92 0.63 4.23 -25.23
C ALA A 92 0.91 3.97 -26.73
N ARG A 93 0.83 5.01 -27.57
CA ARG A 93 1.17 4.91 -29.01
C ARG A 93 2.67 4.72 -29.23
N GLN A 94 3.51 5.50 -28.53
CA GLN A 94 4.97 5.44 -28.63
C GLN A 94 5.50 4.05 -28.27
N GLU A 95 5.04 3.50 -27.16
CA GLU A 95 5.49 2.21 -26.61
C GLU A 95 4.68 1.02 -27.18
N LYS A 96 3.72 1.27 -28.07
CA LYS A 96 2.86 0.24 -28.67
C LYS A 96 2.23 -0.65 -27.60
N SER A 97 1.60 -0.02 -26.62
CA SER A 97 1.02 -0.72 -25.48
C SER A 97 -0.12 -1.64 -25.89
N ASP A 98 -0.06 -2.89 -25.44
CA ASP A 98 -1.13 -3.88 -25.65
C ASP A 98 -2.25 -3.71 -24.62
N LEU A 99 -1.92 -3.13 -23.44
CA LEU A 99 -2.81 -2.96 -22.30
C LEU A 99 -2.40 -1.74 -21.47
N ILE A 100 -3.39 -1.04 -20.90
CA ILE A 100 -3.17 -0.02 -19.87
C ILE A 100 -3.52 -0.62 -18.50
N HIS A 101 -2.58 -0.57 -17.56
CA HIS A 101 -2.82 -0.87 -16.15
C HIS A 101 -2.75 0.42 -15.35
N SER A 102 -3.91 1.01 -15.08
CA SER A 102 -3.99 2.23 -14.27
C SER A 102 -4.15 1.89 -12.80
N HIS A 103 -3.36 2.55 -11.97
CA HIS A 103 -3.43 2.41 -10.51
C HIS A 103 -4.14 3.63 -9.91
N SER A 104 -4.87 3.41 -8.81
CA SER A 104 -5.48 4.53 -8.07
C SER A 104 -4.49 5.70 -7.87
N PRO A 105 -4.94 6.94 -7.86
CA PRO A 105 -6.31 7.37 -7.64
C PRO A 105 -7.16 7.45 -8.93
N LEU A 106 -8.46 7.72 -8.74
CA LEU A 106 -9.45 8.01 -9.77
C LEU A 106 -8.95 8.98 -10.86
N LEU A 107 -8.14 9.99 -10.48
CA LEU A 107 -7.57 10.99 -11.39
C LEU A 107 -6.60 10.40 -12.44
N ASN A 108 -6.13 9.18 -12.25
CA ASN A 108 -5.38 8.41 -13.24
C ASN A 108 -6.32 7.48 -14.02
N GLY A 109 -7.29 6.88 -13.33
CA GLY A 109 -8.19 5.87 -13.88
C GLY A 109 -9.13 6.40 -14.95
N LEU A 110 -9.81 7.54 -14.72
CA LEU A 110 -10.73 8.13 -15.69
C LEU A 110 -10.04 8.54 -16.99
N PRO A 111 -8.90 9.26 -16.98
CA PRO A 111 -8.14 9.51 -18.21
C PRO A 111 -7.71 8.23 -18.93
N ALA A 112 -7.29 7.20 -18.17
CA ALA A 112 -6.90 5.92 -18.72
C ALA A 112 -8.08 5.21 -19.39
N LEU A 113 -9.28 5.24 -18.80
CA LEU A 113 -10.50 4.69 -19.39
C LEU A 113 -10.84 5.37 -20.72
N TRP A 114 -10.79 6.70 -20.75
CA TRP A 114 -11.05 7.45 -21.98
C TRP A 114 -10.06 7.10 -23.09
N VAL A 115 -8.76 7.01 -22.78
CA VAL A 115 -7.72 6.67 -23.77
C VAL A 115 -7.83 5.21 -24.21
N ALA A 116 -8.04 4.27 -23.28
CA ALA A 116 -8.20 2.85 -23.58
C ALA A 116 -9.36 2.61 -24.55
N THR A 117 -10.52 3.24 -24.30
CA THR A 117 -11.68 3.20 -25.18
C THR A 117 -11.36 3.76 -26.57
N ARG A 118 -10.66 4.90 -26.65
CA ARG A 118 -10.27 5.54 -27.92
C ARG A 118 -9.28 4.73 -28.73
N LEU A 119 -8.31 4.10 -28.06
CA LEU A 119 -7.27 3.26 -28.68
C LEU A 119 -7.73 1.83 -28.93
N LYS A 120 -8.88 1.43 -28.37
CA LYS A 120 -9.41 0.07 -28.40
C LYS A 120 -8.43 -0.96 -27.83
N ILE A 121 -7.78 -0.61 -26.72
CA ILE A 121 -6.93 -1.50 -25.92
C ILE A 121 -7.55 -1.68 -24.54
N PRO A 122 -7.39 -2.84 -23.89
CA PRO A 122 -8.01 -3.09 -22.59
C PRO A 122 -7.44 -2.23 -21.48
N LEU A 123 -8.31 -1.88 -20.51
CA LEU A 123 -7.96 -1.21 -19.27
C LEU A 123 -8.13 -2.16 -18.10
N VAL A 124 -7.06 -2.30 -17.31
CA VAL A 124 -7.11 -2.83 -15.96
C VAL A 124 -6.98 -1.67 -14.98
N TYR A 125 -7.90 -1.59 -14.01
CA TYR A 125 -7.82 -0.57 -12.95
C TYR A 125 -7.58 -1.22 -11.59
N GLU A 126 -6.46 -0.85 -10.93
CA GLU A 126 -6.08 -1.36 -9.61
C GLU A 126 -6.29 -0.31 -8.53
N ALA A 127 -7.23 -0.58 -7.60
CA ALA A 127 -7.41 0.22 -6.40
C ALA A 127 -6.61 -0.35 -5.22
N ARG A 128 -5.88 0.53 -4.54
CA ARG A 128 -5.10 0.23 -3.32
C ARG A 128 -5.73 0.76 -2.05
N ALA A 129 -6.62 1.68 -2.20
CA ALA A 129 -7.61 2.23 -1.28
C ALA A 129 -8.64 2.93 -2.15
N PHE A 130 -9.87 3.10 -1.66
CA PHE A 130 -10.83 3.97 -2.34
C PHE A 130 -10.41 5.42 -2.14
N TRP A 131 -10.51 6.21 -3.20
CA TRP A 131 -9.99 7.56 -3.18
C TRP A 131 -10.76 8.46 -2.22
N GLU A 132 -12.08 8.31 -2.14
CA GLU A 132 -12.93 9.04 -1.19
C GLU A 132 -12.55 8.75 0.27
N ASP A 133 -12.29 7.49 0.61
CA ASP A 133 -11.91 7.10 1.97
C ASP A 133 -10.52 7.63 2.34
N ALA A 134 -9.55 7.52 1.44
CA ALA A 134 -8.21 8.08 1.63
C ALA A 134 -8.24 9.61 1.80
N ALA A 135 -9.11 10.31 1.06
CA ALA A 135 -9.23 11.76 1.17
C ALA A 135 -9.86 12.22 2.49
N VAL A 136 -10.78 11.43 3.06
CA VAL A 136 -11.32 11.66 4.41
C VAL A 136 -10.22 11.52 5.46
N ASP A 137 -9.42 10.44 5.38
CA ASP A 137 -8.35 10.18 6.34
C ASP A 137 -7.23 11.23 6.31
N HIS A 138 -6.96 11.80 5.13
CA HIS A 138 -6.06 12.95 4.97
C HIS A 138 -6.70 14.30 5.27
N GLY A 139 -7.97 14.33 5.76
CA GLY A 139 -8.67 15.55 6.13
C GLY A 139 -9.01 16.47 4.95
N THR A 140 -8.96 15.97 3.72
CA THR A 140 -9.24 16.77 2.51
C THR A 140 -10.72 17.15 2.41
N PHE A 141 -11.61 16.24 2.83
CA PHE A 141 -13.05 16.48 2.96
C PHE A 141 -13.69 15.52 3.97
N ALA A 142 -14.88 15.88 4.46
CA ALA A 142 -15.61 15.06 5.43
C ALA A 142 -16.29 13.86 4.75
N GLU A 143 -16.46 12.78 5.50
CA GLU A 143 -17.30 11.65 5.14
C GLU A 143 -18.73 12.16 4.83
N ASP A 144 -19.40 11.55 3.86
CA ASP A 144 -20.74 11.93 3.39
C ASP A 144 -20.89 13.35 2.80
N SER A 145 -19.81 14.11 2.67
CA SER A 145 -19.84 15.40 1.98
C SER A 145 -20.22 15.25 0.50
N PHE A 146 -20.61 16.35 -0.14
CA PHE A 146 -20.90 16.35 -1.59
C PHE A 146 -19.69 15.85 -2.41
N ARG A 147 -18.47 16.28 -2.04
CA ARG A 147 -17.23 15.79 -2.70
C ARG A 147 -17.02 14.30 -2.51
N TYR A 148 -17.28 13.77 -1.31
CA TYR A 148 -17.23 12.33 -1.04
C TYR A 148 -18.18 11.56 -1.98
N ARG A 149 -19.45 11.96 -2.04
CA ARG A 149 -20.46 11.29 -2.87
C ARG A 149 -20.14 11.36 -4.37
N VAL A 150 -19.65 12.49 -4.86
CA VAL A 150 -19.21 12.64 -6.26
C VAL A 150 -18.02 11.72 -6.54
N SER A 151 -17.01 11.70 -5.68
CA SER A 151 -15.82 10.85 -5.83
C SER A 151 -16.18 9.37 -5.81
N HIS A 152 -17.02 8.95 -4.84
CA HIS A 152 -17.53 7.59 -4.74
C HIS A 152 -18.31 7.17 -6.01
N GLY A 153 -19.17 8.06 -6.52
CA GLY A 153 -19.92 7.80 -7.75
C GLY A 153 -19.04 7.66 -8.99
N LEU A 154 -18.05 8.55 -9.14
CA LEU A 154 -17.09 8.51 -10.24
C LEU A 154 -16.17 7.30 -10.19
N GLU A 155 -15.70 6.91 -8.99
CA GLU A 155 -14.86 5.73 -8.84
C GLU A 155 -15.67 4.44 -9.08
N THR A 156 -16.92 4.40 -8.61
CA THR A 156 -17.86 3.30 -8.94
C THR A 156 -18.14 3.21 -10.44
N PHE A 157 -18.31 4.35 -11.11
CA PHE A 157 -18.46 4.40 -12.57
C PHE A 157 -17.21 3.82 -13.26
N LEU A 158 -16.01 4.21 -12.84
CA LEU A 158 -14.76 3.72 -13.39
C LEU A 158 -14.66 2.19 -13.26
N PHE A 159 -14.95 1.63 -12.07
CA PHE A 159 -14.95 0.18 -11.87
C PHE A 159 -15.94 -0.58 -12.74
N LYS A 160 -17.11 0.00 -13.02
CA LYS A 160 -18.12 -0.62 -13.89
C LYS A 160 -17.80 -0.60 -15.38
N HIS A 161 -16.85 0.26 -15.79
CA HIS A 161 -16.51 0.46 -17.20
C HIS A 161 -15.09 0.04 -17.57
N THR A 162 -14.26 -0.34 -16.60
CA THR A 162 -12.96 -0.96 -16.86
C THR A 162 -13.15 -2.41 -17.37
N ASP A 163 -12.23 -2.90 -18.18
CA ASP A 163 -12.30 -4.29 -18.69
C ASP A 163 -12.01 -5.31 -17.58
N HIS A 164 -11.23 -4.94 -16.57
CA HIS A 164 -11.05 -5.73 -15.36
C HIS A 164 -10.59 -4.86 -14.19
N ALA A 165 -11.13 -5.12 -13.02
CA ALA A 165 -10.75 -4.43 -11.78
C ALA A 165 -9.82 -5.29 -10.91
N VAL A 166 -8.91 -4.63 -10.19
CA VAL A 166 -8.02 -5.28 -9.22
C VAL A 166 -8.13 -4.57 -7.88
N THR A 167 -8.29 -5.33 -6.82
CA THR A 167 -8.19 -4.86 -5.43
C THR A 167 -7.06 -5.56 -4.70
N ILE A 168 -6.63 -4.96 -3.58
CA ILE A 168 -5.54 -5.53 -2.77
C ILE A 168 -6.01 -6.48 -1.67
N CYS A 169 -7.32 -6.63 -1.49
CA CYS A 169 -7.89 -7.44 -0.43
C CYS A 169 -9.36 -7.79 -0.72
N GLU A 170 -9.85 -8.81 -0.04
CA GLU A 170 -11.21 -9.31 -0.21
C GLU A 170 -12.26 -8.32 0.31
N ALA A 171 -11.96 -7.59 1.40
CA ALA A 171 -12.87 -6.58 1.93
C ALA A 171 -13.19 -5.49 0.89
N MET A 172 -12.19 -5.00 0.14
CA MET A 172 -12.41 -4.06 -0.96
C MET A 172 -13.22 -4.68 -2.11
N ARG A 173 -12.97 -5.93 -2.46
CA ARG A 173 -13.73 -6.65 -3.50
C ARG A 173 -15.20 -6.77 -3.13
N GLN A 174 -15.50 -7.11 -1.88
CA GLN A 174 -16.87 -7.17 -1.36
C GLN A 174 -17.55 -5.79 -1.33
N ASP A 175 -16.80 -4.73 -1.01
CA ASP A 175 -17.33 -3.36 -1.07
C ASP A 175 -17.71 -2.96 -2.51
N LEU A 176 -16.88 -3.30 -3.51
CA LEU A 176 -17.20 -3.10 -4.92
C LEU A 176 -18.44 -3.89 -5.36
N GLN A 177 -18.62 -5.11 -4.86
CA GLN A 177 -19.83 -5.89 -5.11
C GLN A 177 -21.08 -5.17 -4.57
N LYS A 178 -20.99 -4.59 -3.36
CA LYS A 178 -22.08 -3.77 -2.78
C LYS A 178 -22.37 -2.52 -3.59
N ARG A 179 -21.37 -1.96 -4.30
CA ARG A 179 -21.52 -0.85 -5.25
C ARG A 179 -22.11 -1.28 -6.61
N GLY A 180 -22.38 -2.57 -6.78
CA GLY A 180 -22.97 -3.16 -8.00
C GLY A 180 -21.95 -3.36 -9.13
N VAL A 181 -20.67 -3.57 -8.80
CA VAL A 181 -19.67 -4.10 -9.74
C VAL A 181 -19.78 -5.62 -9.76
N ALA A 182 -19.75 -6.23 -10.94
CA ALA A 182 -19.83 -7.68 -11.05
C ALA A 182 -18.59 -8.33 -10.40
N ILE A 183 -18.82 -9.32 -9.53
CA ILE A 183 -17.75 -9.92 -8.73
C ILE A 183 -16.70 -10.64 -9.56
N ASP A 184 -17.11 -11.19 -10.72
CA ASP A 184 -16.23 -11.89 -11.64
C ASP A 184 -15.30 -10.94 -12.42
N ASP A 185 -15.64 -9.65 -12.47
CA ASP A 185 -14.81 -8.61 -13.09
C ASP A 185 -13.77 -8.05 -12.10
N VAL A 186 -13.73 -8.55 -10.86
CA VAL A 186 -12.83 -8.07 -9.80
C VAL A 186 -11.92 -9.18 -9.30
N SER A 187 -10.64 -9.04 -9.52
CA SER A 187 -9.61 -9.94 -8.96
C SER A 187 -8.93 -9.33 -7.73
N VAL A 188 -8.55 -10.20 -6.79
CA VAL A 188 -7.72 -9.80 -5.65
C VAL A 188 -6.26 -10.16 -5.92
N VAL A 189 -5.42 -9.14 -6.01
CA VAL A 189 -3.96 -9.30 -5.98
C VAL A 189 -3.44 -8.64 -4.71
N PRO A 190 -3.25 -9.41 -3.63
CA PRO A 190 -2.96 -8.87 -2.33
C PRO A 190 -1.59 -8.20 -2.25
N ASN A 191 -1.36 -7.48 -1.14
CA ASN A 191 -0.05 -6.97 -0.81
C ASN A 191 0.95 -8.11 -0.60
N GLY A 192 2.15 -7.91 -1.10
CA GLY A 192 3.28 -8.82 -0.96
C GLY A 192 4.47 -8.15 -0.30
N VAL A 193 5.51 -8.93 -0.09
CA VAL A 193 6.80 -8.47 0.43
C VAL A 193 7.93 -9.01 -0.44
N ASN A 194 9.01 -8.26 -0.54
CA ASN A 194 10.25 -8.73 -1.16
C ASN A 194 11.01 -9.60 -0.14
N ILE A 195 10.89 -10.92 -0.28
CA ILE A 195 11.47 -11.91 0.64
C ILE A 195 13.01 -11.99 0.55
N ASP A 196 13.61 -11.48 -0.53
CA ASP A 196 15.07 -11.41 -0.68
C ASP A 196 15.65 -10.21 0.03
N GLU A 197 14.89 -9.12 0.09
CA GLU A 197 15.25 -7.89 0.78
C GLU A 197 14.97 -8.00 2.29
N PHE A 198 13.78 -8.48 2.66
CA PHE A 198 13.36 -8.65 4.05
C PHE A 198 13.68 -10.07 4.54
N GLN A 199 14.92 -10.26 5.00
CA GLN A 199 15.38 -11.52 5.57
C GLN A 199 15.77 -11.37 7.03
N PRO A 200 15.53 -12.39 7.89
CA PRO A 200 16.01 -12.37 9.26
C PRO A 200 17.52 -12.19 9.31
N ILE A 201 17.95 -11.16 9.99
CA ILE A 201 19.38 -10.88 10.24
C ILE A 201 19.65 -10.90 11.74
N LYS A 202 20.91 -11.12 12.10
CA LYS A 202 21.35 -11.04 13.50
C LYS A 202 21.15 -9.63 14.03
N ARG A 203 20.77 -9.55 15.32
CA ARG A 203 20.61 -8.26 16.03
C ARG A 203 21.86 -7.40 15.87
N CYS A 204 21.69 -6.18 15.36
CA CYS A 204 22.75 -5.20 15.19
C CYS A 204 23.17 -4.65 16.57
N LYS A 205 24.21 -5.25 17.19
CA LYS A 205 24.65 -4.90 18.55
C LYS A 205 25.10 -3.44 18.66
N THR A 206 25.86 -2.95 17.69
CA THR A 206 26.36 -1.57 17.69
C THR A 206 25.22 -0.55 17.68
N LEU A 207 24.14 -0.83 16.94
CA LEU A 207 22.95 0.02 16.91
C LEU A 207 22.14 -0.12 18.21
N ALA A 208 22.04 -1.34 18.75
CA ALA A 208 21.38 -1.59 20.03
C ALA A 208 22.08 -0.82 21.17
N ASP A 209 23.42 -0.88 21.25
CA ASP A 209 24.23 -0.18 22.23
C ASP A 209 24.08 1.34 22.11
N LYS A 210 24.14 1.87 20.88
CA LYS A 210 23.93 3.29 20.57
C LYS A 210 22.57 3.81 21.04
N LEU A 211 21.53 2.98 20.94
CA LEU A 211 20.15 3.32 21.31
C LEU A 211 19.81 2.92 22.75
N GLY A 212 20.74 2.29 23.49
CA GLY A 212 20.50 1.83 24.86
C GLY A 212 19.50 0.68 24.99
N LEU A 213 19.37 -0.18 23.95
CA LEU A 213 18.36 -1.23 23.86
C LEU A 213 18.86 -2.61 24.35
N ASN A 214 19.50 -2.66 25.50
CA ASN A 214 20.20 -3.86 25.97
C ASN A 214 19.52 -4.59 27.15
N GLY A 215 18.34 -4.14 27.57
CA GLY A 215 17.80 -4.58 28.86
C GLY A 215 16.47 -5.33 28.85
N GLY A 216 15.75 -5.44 27.73
CA GLY A 216 14.41 -6.03 27.72
C GLY A 216 13.82 -6.17 26.32
N PRO A 217 12.56 -6.62 26.22
CA PRO A 217 11.89 -6.76 24.95
C PRO A 217 11.67 -5.41 24.28
N VAL A 218 11.95 -5.36 22.97
CA VAL A 218 11.76 -4.17 22.12
C VAL A 218 10.48 -4.33 21.32
N PHE A 219 9.51 -3.50 21.64
CA PHE A 219 8.33 -3.29 20.81
C PHE A 219 8.69 -2.28 19.72
N GLY A 220 8.47 -2.61 18.45
CA GLY A 220 8.92 -1.76 17.37
C GLY A 220 7.85 -1.49 16.33
N PHE A 221 7.89 -0.28 15.78
CA PHE A 221 7.14 0.10 14.59
C PHE A 221 8.09 0.73 13.58
N VAL A 222 7.97 0.38 12.31
CA VAL A 222 8.79 0.93 11.22
C VAL A 222 7.87 1.43 10.12
N GLY A 223 7.98 2.73 9.78
CA GLY A 223 7.20 3.32 8.68
C GLY A 223 6.76 4.75 8.91
N SER A 224 5.83 5.22 8.10
CA SER A 224 5.27 6.58 8.20
C SER A 224 4.30 6.70 9.37
N PHE A 225 4.36 7.83 10.09
CA PHE A 225 3.53 8.13 11.25
C PHE A 225 2.27 8.87 10.82
N TYR A 226 1.29 8.11 10.33
CA TYR A 226 -0.04 8.59 10.02
C TYR A 226 -0.99 8.35 11.20
N ARG A 227 -2.02 9.18 11.34
CA ARG A 227 -3.01 9.08 12.40
C ARG A 227 -3.63 7.69 12.50
N TYR A 228 -4.03 7.10 11.38
CA TYR A 228 -4.68 5.79 11.33
C TYR A 228 -3.77 4.62 11.78
N GLU A 229 -2.45 4.79 11.80
CA GLU A 229 -1.52 3.77 12.31
C GLU A 229 -1.60 3.61 13.83
N GLY A 230 -2.24 4.55 14.55
CA GLY A 230 -2.55 4.42 15.98
C GLY A 230 -1.35 4.54 16.90
N LEU A 231 -0.25 5.16 16.45
CA LEU A 231 0.96 5.30 17.28
C LEU A 231 0.73 6.11 18.55
N ARG A 232 -0.19 7.07 18.51
CA ARG A 232 -0.62 7.80 19.71
C ARG A 232 -1.15 6.84 20.76
N PHE A 233 -2.03 5.92 20.37
CA PHE A 233 -2.65 4.94 21.26
C PHE A 233 -1.60 4.06 21.97
N ILE A 234 -0.59 3.55 21.24
CA ILE A 234 0.45 2.74 21.89
C ILE A 234 1.36 3.59 22.79
N VAL A 235 1.73 4.82 22.40
CA VAL A 235 2.54 5.71 23.24
C VAL A 235 1.80 6.03 24.55
N GLU A 236 0.51 6.36 24.51
CA GLU A 236 -0.31 6.62 25.70
C GLU A 236 -0.46 5.37 26.59
N SER A 237 -0.49 4.17 25.99
CA SER A 237 -0.64 2.90 26.70
C SER A 237 0.68 2.35 27.25
N PHE A 238 1.82 2.81 26.72
CA PHE A 238 3.13 2.22 27.00
C PHE A 238 3.56 2.28 28.48
N PRO A 239 3.24 3.31 29.27
CA PRO A 239 3.48 3.30 30.71
C PRO A 239 2.84 2.12 31.43
N LYS A 240 1.64 1.67 31.03
CA LYS A 240 0.97 0.49 31.61
C LYS A 240 1.69 -0.81 31.22
N ILE A 241 2.23 -0.90 30.01
CA ILE A 241 3.08 -2.04 29.58
C ILE A 241 4.34 -2.07 30.44
N ARG A 242 5.02 -0.93 30.62
CA ARG A 242 6.23 -0.85 31.44
C ARG A 242 6.01 -1.11 32.92
N ALA A 243 4.83 -0.81 33.46
CA ALA A 243 4.49 -1.16 34.83
C ALA A 243 4.57 -2.68 35.08
N GLN A 244 4.29 -3.50 34.05
CA GLN A 244 4.37 -4.97 34.11
C GLN A 244 5.70 -5.52 33.56
N ILE A 245 6.36 -4.77 32.67
CA ILE A 245 7.62 -5.15 32.03
C ILE A 245 8.58 -3.94 32.14
N PRO A 246 9.24 -3.73 33.28
CA PRO A 246 9.99 -2.50 33.55
C PRO A 246 11.07 -2.14 32.51
N ASN A 247 11.67 -3.17 31.88
CA ASN A 247 12.73 -3.00 30.89
C ASN A 247 12.19 -2.98 29.43
N ALA A 248 10.86 -2.95 29.21
CA ALA A 248 10.31 -2.83 27.88
C ALA A 248 10.70 -1.50 27.23
N THR A 249 10.97 -1.55 25.94
CA THR A 249 11.28 -0.38 25.11
C THR A 249 10.33 -0.32 23.92
N LEU A 250 9.86 0.89 23.58
CA LEU A 250 9.12 1.18 22.35
C LEU A 250 10.05 1.92 21.38
N LEU A 251 10.35 1.31 20.24
CA LEU A 251 11.19 1.84 19.19
C LEU A 251 10.34 2.26 17.99
N LEU A 252 10.24 3.56 17.73
CA LEU A 252 9.50 4.16 16.63
C LEU A 252 10.47 4.64 15.55
N VAL A 253 10.53 3.89 14.44
CA VAL A 253 11.43 4.14 13.30
C VAL A 253 10.64 4.75 12.16
N GLY A 254 10.96 5.99 11.79
CA GLY A 254 10.28 6.70 10.72
C GLY A 254 9.90 8.11 11.11
N GLY A 255 8.91 8.64 10.44
CA GLY A 255 8.41 10.00 10.66
C GLY A 255 7.14 10.25 9.85
N GLY A 256 6.52 11.38 10.04
CA GLY A 256 5.29 11.75 9.34
C GLY A 256 4.57 12.90 10.02
N GLU A 257 3.30 13.09 9.67
CA GLU A 257 2.47 14.18 10.19
C GLU A 257 2.29 14.15 11.71
N GLU A 258 2.25 12.95 12.31
CA GLU A 258 2.09 12.77 13.76
C GLU A 258 3.41 12.85 14.54
N GLU A 259 4.59 12.96 13.89
CA GLU A 259 5.89 12.81 14.54
C GLU A 259 6.08 13.79 15.70
N GLN A 260 5.78 15.08 15.49
CA GLN A 260 5.98 16.11 16.51
C GLN A 260 5.03 15.90 17.71
N ALA A 261 3.77 15.59 17.45
CA ALA A 261 2.78 15.32 18.50
C ALA A 261 3.14 14.09 19.33
N LEU A 262 3.65 13.04 18.68
CA LEU A 262 4.10 11.82 19.36
C LEU A 262 5.34 12.06 20.24
N LYS A 263 6.30 12.85 19.77
CA LYS A 263 7.48 13.24 20.57
C LYS A 263 7.10 14.05 21.82
N GLU A 264 6.17 14.99 21.67
CA GLU A 264 5.68 15.77 22.81
C GLU A 264 4.92 14.89 23.81
N LEU A 265 4.07 13.99 23.33
CA LEU A 265 3.34 13.02 24.16
C LEU A 265 4.28 12.09 24.96
N ALA A 266 5.40 11.69 24.35
CA ALA A 266 6.38 10.81 24.95
C ALA A 266 7.45 11.54 25.78
N ARG A 267 7.43 12.86 25.87
CA ARG A 267 8.52 13.69 26.41
C ARG A 267 8.96 13.28 27.81
N GLU A 268 8.02 12.93 28.69
CA GLU A 268 8.28 12.52 30.06
C GLU A 268 8.26 11.00 30.25
N GLN A 269 8.07 10.24 29.16
CA GLN A 269 7.99 8.79 29.22
C GLN A 269 9.36 8.15 28.98
N SER A 270 9.84 7.38 29.95
CA SER A 270 11.05 6.60 29.78
C SER A 270 10.79 5.38 28.88
N GLY A 271 11.79 4.97 28.08
CA GLY A 271 11.74 3.77 27.25
C GLY A 271 11.02 3.93 25.91
N VAL A 272 10.64 5.15 25.51
CA VAL A 272 10.15 5.44 24.16
C VAL A 272 11.26 6.11 23.35
N HIS A 273 11.62 5.51 22.22
CA HIS A 273 12.72 5.98 21.36
C HIS A 273 12.21 6.31 19.94
N PHE A 274 12.55 7.50 19.46
CA PHE A 274 12.29 7.94 18.08
C PHE A 274 13.61 8.04 17.33
N THR A 275 13.70 7.42 16.16
CA THR A 275 14.90 7.50 15.31
C THR A 275 14.82 8.59 14.26
N GLY A 276 13.60 9.09 13.97
CA GLY A 276 13.34 9.84 12.76
C GLY A 276 13.41 8.95 11.52
N ARG A 277 13.34 9.56 10.33
CA ARG A 277 13.47 8.84 9.07
C ARG A 277 14.89 8.30 8.90
N VAL A 278 14.99 7.03 8.54
CA VAL A 278 16.26 6.35 8.28
C VAL A 278 16.40 6.02 6.80
N PRO A 279 17.60 6.06 6.23
CA PRO A 279 17.84 5.61 4.86
C PRO A 279 17.39 4.16 4.68
N HIS A 280 16.79 3.86 3.54
CA HIS A 280 16.21 2.54 3.26
C HIS A 280 17.22 1.39 3.45
N GLN A 281 18.46 1.59 3.05
CA GLN A 281 19.55 0.62 3.20
C GLN A 281 19.85 0.23 4.65
N HIS A 282 19.44 1.03 5.64
CA HIS A 282 19.65 0.78 7.08
C HIS A 282 18.40 0.28 7.80
N VAL A 283 17.26 0.21 7.11
CA VAL A 283 15.98 -0.18 7.74
C VAL A 283 16.05 -1.58 8.35
N MET A 284 16.76 -2.52 7.71
CA MET A 284 16.94 -3.89 8.19
C MET A 284 17.65 -3.94 9.55
N ASP A 285 18.64 -3.05 9.80
CA ASP A 285 19.32 -2.97 11.09
C ASP A 285 18.34 -2.65 12.22
N TYR A 286 17.38 -1.74 11.97
CA TYR A 286 16.35 -1.40 12.96
C TYR A 286 15.33 -2.52 13.14
N TYR A 287 14.89 -3.20 12.06
CA TYR A 287 14.07 -4.40 12.19
C TYR A 287 14.75 -5.47 13.03
N SER A 288 16.08 -5.61 12.93
CA SER A 288 16.85 -6.60 13.70
C SER A 288 16.75 -6.40 15.22
N LEU A 289 16.51 -5.16 15.68
CA LEU A 289 16.38 -4.80 17.09
C LEU A 289 15.03 -5.15 17.69
N VAL A 290 14.00 -5.26 16.85
CA VAL A 290 12.61 -5.48 17.27
C VAL A 290 12.39 -6.93 17.67
N ASP A 291 11.77 -7.16 18.83
CA ASP A 291 11.31 -8.48 19.28
C ASP A 291 9.82 -8.69 19.00
N ILE A 292 9.02 -7.64 19.14
CA ILE A 292 7.57 -7.63 18.89
C ILE A 292 7.26 -6.46 17.97
N PHE A 293 6.82 -6.76 16.75
CA PHE A 293 6.45 -5.72 15.78
C PHE A 293 5.00 -5.31 15.98
N VAL A 294 4.74 -4.05 16.30
CA VAL A 294 3.44 -3.55 16.73
C VAL A 294 2.74 -2.78 15.63
N CYS A 295 1.49 -3.13 15.34
CA CYS A 295 0.64 -2.46 14.36
C CYS A 295 -0.69 -2.04 15.02
N PRO A 296 -0.73 -0.93 15.77
CA PRO A 296 -1.88 -0.57 16.61
C PRO A 296 -2.93 0.27 15.88
N ARG A 297 -3.26 -0.06 14.61
CA ARG A 297 -4.19 0.72 13.78
C ARG A 297 -5.51 1.01 14.49
N LEU A 298 -5.98 2.25 14.35
CA LEU A 298 -7.29 2.68 14.83
C LEU A 298 -8.40 2.08 13.96
N ARG A 299 -9.58 1.91 14.52
CA ARG A 299 -10.76 1.43 13.80
C ARG A 299 -11.37 2.55 12.97
N MET A 300 -11.08 2.55 11.68
CA MET A 300 -11.54 3.51 10.69
C MET A 300 -11.92 2.76 9.41
N ARG A 301 -12.72 3.37 8.53
CA ARG A 301 -13.13 2.72 7.28
C ARG A 301 -11.93 2.26 6.43
N LEU A 302 -10.88 3.08 6.31
CA LEU A 302 -9.65 2.71 5.61
C LEU A 302 -9.01 1.46 6.21
N THR A 303 -8.86 1.40 7.54
CA THR A 303 -8.17 0.29 8.22
C THR A 303 -9.01 -0.98 8.27
N GLU A 304 -10.33 -0.86 8.23
CA GLU A 304 -11.24 -2.00 8.08
C GLU A 304 -11.17 -2.62 6.68
N LEU A 305 -10.98 -1.80 5.64
CA LEU A 305 -10.98 -2.26 4.25
C LEU A 305 -9.60 -2.62 3.71
N VAL A 306 -8.50 -1.97 4.18
CA VAL A 306 -7.20 -2.00 3.51
C VAL A 306 -6.15 -2.78 4.31
N THR A 307 -5.62 -3.84 3.71
CA THR A 307 -4.49 -4.60 4.28
C THR A 307 -3.18 -3.81 4.18
N PRO A 308 -2.39 -3.72 5.28
CA PRO A 308 -1.11 -3.01 5.28
C PRO A 308 0.07 -3.84 4.75
N LEU A 309 1.16 -3.14 4.37
CA LEU A 309 2.44 -3.76 4.01
C LEU A 309 3.31 -4.09 5.23
N LYS A 310 3.27 -3.23 6.27
CA LYS A 310 4.17 -3.30 7.43
C LYS A 310 4.16 -4.64 8.18
N PRO A 311 3.01 -5.27 8.46
CA PRO A 311 3.01 -6.60 9.08
C PRO A 311 3.69 -7.66 8.20
N LEU A 312 3.58 -7.56 6.86
CA LEU A 312 4.25 -8.49 5.95
C LEU A 312 5.78 -8.36 6.02
N GLU A 313 6.29 -7.13 6.11
CA GLU A 313 7.71 -6.87 6.31
C GLU A 313 8.19 -7.44 7.66
N GLY A 314 7.44 -7.19 8.74
CA GLY A 314 7.72 -7.75 10.06
C GLY A 314 7.70 -9.29 10.06
N MET A 315 6.71 -9.91 9.41
CA MET A 315 6.63 -11.36 9.22
C MET A 315 7.82 -11.90 8.40
N ALA A 316 8.20 -11.20 7.32
CA ALA A 316 9.35 -11.59 6.51
C ALA A 316 10.66 -11.54 7.30
N MET A 317 10.79 -10.62 8.24
CA MET A 317 11.90 -10.52 9.19
C MET A 317 11.81 -11.53 10.36
N GLY A 318 10.79 -12.41 10.37
CA GLY A 318 10.58 -13.41 11.42
C GLY A 318 10.18 -12.81 12.77
N LYS A 319 9.55 -11.62 12.78
CA LYS A 319 9.12 -10.96 14.01
C LYS A 319 7.76 -11.43 14.47
N ALA A 320 7.57 -11.52 15.80
CA ALA A 320 6.24 -11.71 16.36
C ALA A 320 5.41 -10.44 16.10
N ILE A 321 4.28 -10.59 15.40
CA ILE A 321 3.38 -9.48 15.12
C ILE A 321 2.36 -9.34 16.24
N LEU A 322 2.19 -8.10 16.73
CA LEU A 322 1.11 -7.70 17.62
C LEU A 322 0.30 -6.60 16.92
N ALA A 323 -0.93 -6.89 16.53
CA ALA A 323 -1.73 -5.98 15.74
C ALA A 323 -3.15 -5.80 16.31
N SER A 324 -3.75 -4.62 16.08
CA SER A 324 -5.16 -4.41 16.38
C SER A 324 -6.07 -5.26 15.47
N ASP A 325 -7.25 -5.64 15.95
CA ASP A 325 -8.20 -6.52 15.24
C ASP A 325 -9.05 -5.81 14.18
N VAL A 326 -8.52 -4.75 13.54
CA VAL A 326 -9.18 -4.12 12.40
C VAL A 326 -9.24 -5.05 11.19
N GLY A 327 -10.24 -4.84 10.31
CA GLY A 327 -10.52 -5.74 9.20
C GLY A 327 -9.30 -6.02 8.31
N GLY A 328 -8.52 -4.99 7.98
CA GLY A 328 -7.29 -5.16 7.18
C GLY A 328 -6.21 -6.01 7.86
N HIS A 329 -6.16 -6.06 9.20
CA HIS A 329 -5.26 -6.96 9.91
C HIS A 329 -5.84 -8.38 10.01
N LYS A 330 -7.13 -8.54 10.26
CA LYS A 330 -7.79 -9.85 10.34
C LYS A 330 -7.73 -10.62 9.02
N GLU A 331 -7.72 -9.92 7.88
CA GLU A 331 -7.52 -10.57 6.58
C GLU A 331 -6.07 -11.08 6.37
N LEU A 332 -5.12 -10.52 7.11
CA LEU A 332 -3.70 -10.79 6.94
C LEU A 332 -3.12 -11.71 8.01
N ILE A 333 -3.63 -11.61 9.24
CA ILE A 333 -3.08 -12.28 10.43
C ILE A 333 -4.07 -13.33 10.93
N ASP A 334 -3.59 -14.56 11.02
CA ASP A 334 -4.28 -15.65 11.68
C ASP A 334 -3.87 -15.62 13.17
N ASP A 335 -4.80 -15.17 14.02
CA ASP A 335 -4.56 -14.94 15.45
C ASP A 335 -4.07 -16.20 16.17
N GLY A 336 -3.01 -16.03 16.96
CA GLY A 336 -2.34 -17.15 17.67
C GLY A 336 -1.50 -18.07 16.79
N ARG A 337 -1.50 -17.89 15.45
CA ARG A 337 -0.73 -18.71 14.51
C ARG A 337 0.35 -17.91 13.77
N THR A 338 0.00 -16.83 13.08
CA THR A 338 0.95 -15.99 12.32
C THR A 338 1.22 -14.64 12.98
N GLY A 339 0.52 -14.33 14.06
CA GLY A 339 0.65 -13.14 14.89
C GLY A 339 -0.34 -13.20 16.04
N CYS A 340 -0.39 -12.13 16.84
CA CYS A 340 -1.41 -11.92 17.88
C CYS A 340 -2.25 -10.70 17.52
N LEU A 341 -3.56 -10.82 17.66
CA LEU A 341 -4.49 -9.70 17.56
C LEU A 341 -4.91 -9.24 18.97
N PHE A 342 -5.11 -7.94 19.12
CA PHE A 342 -5.74 -7.34 20.27
C PHE A 342 -6.93 -6.49 19.83
N ALA A 343 -7.94 -6.35 20.68
CA ALA A 343 -9.12 -5.54 20.39
C ALA A 343 -8.71 -4.09 20.13
N ALA A 344 -9.02 -3.56 18.95
CA ALA A 344 -8.63 -2.22 18.55
C ALA A 344 -9.10 -1.19 19.59
N GLU A 345 -8.20 -0.27 19.96
CA GLU A 345 -8.41 0.80 20.93
C GLU A 345 -8.67 0.31 22.38
N SER A 346 -8.46 -0.99 22.66
CA SER A 346 -8.51 -1.55 24.01
C SER A 346 -7.11 -1.55 24.66
N VAL A 347 -6.90 -0.66 25.63
CA VAL A 347 -5.64 -0.58 26.39
C VAL A 347 -5.37 -1.86 27.15
N ASP A 348 -6.38 -2.42 27.79
CA ASP A 348 -6.22 -3.61 28.65
C ASP A 348 -5.86 -4.84 27.83
N ASP A 349 -6.43 -5.01 26.64
CA ASP A 349 -6.09 -6.12 25.77
C ASP A 349 -4.70 -5.93 25.13
N LEU A 350 -4.36 -4.72 24.66
CA LEU A 350 -3.01 -4.40 24.20
C LEU A 350 -1.97 -4.74 25.28
N VAL A 351 -2.19 -4.31 26.53
CA VAL A 351 -1.27 -4.60 27.66
C VAL A 351 -1.18 -6.10 27.90
N SER A 352 -2.32 -6.81 27.96
CA SER A 352 -2.36 -8.26 28.19
C SER A 352 -1.57 -9.03 27.13
N GLN A 353 -1.80 -8.77 25.84
CA GLN A 353 -1.07 -9.43 24.76
C GLN A 353 0.42 -9.01 24.73
N SER A 354 0.73 -7.76 25.06
CA SER A 354 2.11 -7.28 25.16
C SER A 354 2.88 -8.05 26.24
N VAL A 355 2.29 -8.22 27.43
CA VAL A 355 2.88 -8.96 28.55
C VAL A 355 3.06 -10.43 28.20
N ARG A 356 2.05 -11.03 27.60
CA ARG A 356 2.11 -12.44 27.13
C ARG A 356 3.28 -12.65 26.16
N LEU A 357 3.39 -11.82 25.14
CA LEU A 357 4.47 -11.92 24.14
C LEU A 357 5.85 -11.59 24.73
N ALA A 358 5.94 -10.60 25.63
CA ALA A 358 7.21 -10.21 26.24
C ALA A 358 7.79 -11.32 27.12
N ASN A 359 6.94 -12.02 27.89
CA ASN A 359 7.35 -13.04 28.83
C ASN A 359 7.54 -14.44 28.20
N ASP A 360 7.14 -14.64 26.94
CA ASP A 360 7.25 -15.94 26.25
C ASP A 360 8.08 -15.81 24.95
N PRO A 361 9.42 -15.93 25.04
CA PRO A 361 10.30 -15.95 23.87
C PRO A 361 10.01 -17.11 22.90
N ALA A 362 9.56 -18.27 23.41
CA ALA A 362 9.24 -19.44 22.59
C ALA A 362 7.98 -19.16 21.75
N LEU A 363 6.97 -18.52 22.32
CA LEU A 363 5.80 -18.06 21.59
C LEU A 363 6.17 -17.05 20.51
N ARG A 364 7.02 -16.05 20.82
CA ARG A 364 7.50 -15.09 19.81
C ARG A 364 8.19 -15.79 18.65
N ALA A 365 9.09 -16.73 18.92
CA ALA A 365 9.76 -17.52 17.89
C ALA A 365 8.77 -18.31 17.03
N LYS A 366 7.83 -19.01 17.67
CA LYS A 366 6.80 -19.81 16.99
C LYS A 366 5.94 -18.94 16.04
N LEU A 367 5.48 -17.78 16.50
CA LEU A 367 4.66 -16.86 15.69
C LEU A 367 5.50 -16.24 14.56
N GLY A 368 6.72 -15.83 14.83
CA GLY A 368 7.64 -15.28 13.83
C GLY A 368 7.96 -16.27 12.72
N ASP A 369 8.27 -17.51 13.08
CA ASP A 369 8.52 -18.58 12.10
C ASP A 369 7.29 -18.90 11.25
N ALA A 370 6.11 -18.96 11.85
CA ALA A 370 4.87 -19.20 11.14
C ALA A 370 4.50 -18.01 10.22
N GLY A 371 4.64 -16.78 10.70
CA GLY A 371 4.45 -15.58 9.90
C GLY A 371 5.39 -15.53 8.71
N ARG A 372 6.69 -15.85 8.92
CA ARG A 372 7.66 -15.91 7.83
C ARG A 372 7.30 -16.98 6.78
N ARG A 373 6.95 -18.19 7.20
CA ARG A 373 6.49 -19.23 6.25
C ARG A 373 5.31 -18.74 5.43
N PHE A 374 4.30 -18.15 6.07
CA PHE A 374 3.14 -17.60 5.39
C PHE A 374 3.52 -16.58 4.30
N VAL A 375 4.40 -15.62 4.57
CA VAL A 375 4.76 -14.62 3.57
C VAL A 375 5.62 -15.20 2.45
N VAL A 376 6.50 -16.13 2.72
CA VAL A 376 7.32 -16.83 1.70
C VAL A 376 6.41 -17.67 0.79
N GLU A 377 5.47 -18.38 1.36
CA GLU A 377 4.60 -19.28 0.63
C GLU A 377 3.45 -18.57 -0.09
N GLU A 378 2.92 -17.46 0.45
CA GLU A 378 1.67 -16.87 -0.04
C GLU A 378 1.77 -15.41 -0.44
N ARG A 379 2.80 -14.67 0.00
CA ARG A 379 2.88 -13.22 -0.13
C ARG A 379 4.17 -12.72 -0.80
N SER A 380 4.96 -13.59 -1.44
CA SER A 380 6.09 -13.14 -2.26
C SER A 380 5.59 -12.47 -3.55
N TRP A 381 6.24 -11.40 -3.98
CA TRP A 381 5.87 -10.69 -5.21
C TRP A 381 6.00 -11.56 -6.45
N GLU A 382 6.96 -12.51 -6.47
CA GLU A 382 7.09 -13.47 -7.57
C GLU A 382 5.81 -14.30 -7.76
N LYS A 383 5.28 -14.84 -6.66
CA LYS A 383 4.06 -15.66 -6.69
C LYS A 383 2.82 -14.82 -7.04
N LEU A 384 2.68 -13.66 -6.41
CA LEU A 384 1.53 -12.79 -6.61
C LEU A 384 1.45 -12.22 -8.02
N SER A 385 2.60 -11.89 -8.61
CA SER A 385 2.65 -11.29 -9.96
C SER A 385 2.22 -12.28 -11.05
N ARG A 386 2.29 -13.59 -10.81
CA ARG A 386 1.73 -14.60 -11.72
C ARG A 386 0.21 -14.45 -11.92
N ARG A 387 -0.52 -13.91 -10.92
CA ARG A 387 -1.96 -13.63 -11.04
C ARG A 387 -2.25 -12.60 -12.13
N TYR A 388 -1.35 -11.63 -12.35
CA TYR A 388 -1.51 -10.65 -13.42
C TYR A 388 -1.45 -11.25 -14.82
N LEU A 389 -0.71 -12.34 -15.05
CA LEU A 389 -0.65 -13.00 -16.36
C LEU A 389 -2.04 -13.46 -16.81
N GLN A 390 -2.76 -14.16 -15.92
CA GLN A 390 -4.12 -14.63 -16.22
C GLN A 390 -5.09 -13.49 -16.40
N LEU A 391 -5.03 -12.49 -15.52
CA LEU A 391 -5.87 -11.30 -15.54
C LEU A 391 -5.70 -10.50 -16.85
N TYR A 392 -4.46 -10.26 -17.27
CA TYR A 392 -4.18 -9.56 -18.53
C TYR A 392 -4.61 -10.36 -19.74
N SER A 393 -4.42 -11.68 -19.72
CA SER A 393 -4.93 -12.55 -20.78
C SER A 393 -6.44 -12.49 -20.88
N ASN A 394 -7.16 -12.50 -19.76
CA ASN A 394 -8.62 -12.39 -19.73
C ASN A 394 -9.08 -11.03 -20.28
N ALA A 395 -8.46 -9.92 -19.87
CA ALA A 395 -8.77 -8.58 -20.35
C ALA A 395 -8.56 -8.45 -21.88
N LEU A 396 -7.46 -9.00 -22.40
CA LEU A 396 -7.19 -9.02 -23.84
C LEU A 396 -8.21 -9.84 -24.63
N ASN A 397 -8.62 -10.99 -24.11
CA ASN A 397 -9.61 -11.86 -24.76
C ASN A 397 -10.98 -11.19 -24.77
N ALA A 398 -11.43 -10.62 -23.65
CA ALA A 398 -12.68 -9.87 -23.56
C ALA A 398 -12.73 -8.71 -24.58
N GLN A 399 -11.63 -7.98 -24.75
CA GLN A 399 -11.54 -6.91 -25.75
C GLN A 399 -11.62 -7.42 -27.18
N ARG A 400 -10.99 -8.57 -27.48
CA ARG A 400 -11.08 -9.21 -28.81
C ARG A 400 -12.50 -9.65 -29.12
N GLU A 401 -13.21 -10.24 -28.16
CA GLU A 401 -14.61 -10.64 -28.30
C GLU A 401 -15.53 -9.45 -28.56
N LYS A 402 -15.35 -8.34 -27.81
CA LYS A 402 -16.06 -7.08 -28.06
C LYS A 402 -15.81 -6.54 -29.47
N ALA A 403 -14.57 -6.60 -29.95
CA ALA A 403 -14.20 -6.16 -31.30
C ALA A 403 -14.86 -7.04 -32.39
N LEU A 404 -14.89 -8.35 -32.21
CA LEU A 404 -15.55 -9.28 -33.15
C LEU A 404 -17.06 -9.09 -33.17
N ALA A 405 -17.69 -8.88 -32.02
CA ALA A 405 -19.14 -8.62 -31.93
C ALA A 405 -19.58 -7.29 -32.57
N SER A 406 -18.65 -6.33 -32.71
CA SER A 406 -18.91 -5.02 -33.33
C SER A 406 -18.78 -5.01 -34.85
N VAL A 407 -18.37 -6.12 -35.50
CA VAL A 407 -18.32 -6.25 -36.96
C VAL A 407 -19.72 -6.55 -37.45
N PRO A 408 -20.34 -5.69 -38.29
CA PRO A 408 -21.65 -5.97 -38.85
C PRO A 408 -21.59 -7.27 -39.65
N VAL A 409 -22.51 -8.19 -39.37
CA VAL A 409 -22.73 -9.36 -40.24
C VAL A 409 -23.19 -8.78 -41.59
N SER A 410 -22.32 -8.81 -42.59
CA SER A 410 -22.74 -8.45 -43.96
C SER A 410 -23.74 -9.50 -44.40
N GLU A 411 -25.03 -9.16 -44.35
CA GLU A 411 -26.04 -9.93 -45.01
C GLU A 411 -25.68 -10.01 -46.51
N LYS A 412 -25.43 -11.24 -46.96
CA LYS A 412 -25.26 -11.58 -48.35
C LYS A 412 -26.65 -11.71 -49.01
#